data_b64cb3187ad38b2d1f0010ea0d18c379
#
_entry.id   b64cb3187ad38b2d1f0010ea0d18c379
#
_cell.length_a   1.000
_cell.length_b   1.000
_cell.length_c   1.000
_cell.angle_alpha   90.00
_cell.angle_beta   90.00
_cell.angle_gamma   90.00
#
_symmetry.space_group_name_H-M   'P 1'
#
loop_
_entity.id
_entity.type
_entity.pdbx_description
1 polymer ?
#
loop_
_entity_poly.entity_id
_entity_poly.type
_entity_poly.pdbx_seq_one_letter_code
_entity_poly.pdbx_strand_id
1 'polypeptide(L)'
;MPAETHMEQSPITRVEVFELIRDRLSDILEIEPDQIREGDSFADDLDADSLALIELVEALEEELAERTIGFRIEDEDLQDLKSVRDAVDYVYEKVGAGS
;
A
#
# COMPACT_ATOMS: atom_id res chain seq x y z
N MET A 1 19.81 24.63 4.23
CA MET A 1 19.59 24.47 3.54
C MET A 1 18.75 24.12 2.47
N PRO A 2 18.88 24.52 1.57
CA PRO A 2 18.05 24.30 0.43
C PRO A 2 17.90 22.89 -0.02
N ALA A 3 18.74 22.07 0.44
CA ALA A 3 18.66 20.68 0.02
C ALA A 3 17.33 20.06 0.35
N GLU A 4 16.73 20.53 1.39
CA GLU A 4 15.48 19.92 1.78
C GLU A 4 14.39 20.14 0.79
N THR A 5 14.47 21.14 -0.02
CA THR A 5 13.41 21.31 -0.99
C THR A 5 13.36 20.16 -1.96
N HIS A 6 14.45 19.46 -2.12
CA HIS A 6 14.46 18.36 -3.05
C HIS A 6 13.76 17.13 -2.52
N MET A 7 13.49 17.12 -1.24
CA MET A 7 12.84 16.00 -0.63
C MET A 7 11.50 15.71 -1.26
N GLU A 8 10.83 16.75 -1.68
CA GLU A 8 9.52 16.53 -2.27
C GLU A 8 9.60 15.73 -3.53
N GLN A 9 10.79 15.73 -4.15
CA GLN A 9 10.98 14.99 -5.37
C GLN A 9 11.43 13.55 -5.12
N SER A 10 11.69 13.21 -3.88
CA SER A 10 12.19 11.89 -3.55
C SER A 10 11.16 10.82 -3.85
N PRO A 11 11.57 9.71 -4.41
CA PRO A 11 10.65 8.62 -4.62
C PRO A 11 10.21 8.05 -3.28
N ILE A 12 9.04 7.49 -3.26
CA ILE A 12 8.52 6.87 -2.06
C ILE A 12 9.38 5.63 -1.78
N THR A 13 9.67 5.37 -0.51
CA THR A 13 10.44 4.21 -0.15
C THR A 13 9.53 3.02 0.13
N ARG A 14 10.14 1.83 0.14
CA ARG A 14 9.37 0.64 0.42
C ARG A 14 8.78 0.68 1.84
N VAL A 15 9.52 1.25 2.77
CA VAL A 15 9.04 1.39 4.14
C VAL A 15 7.81 2.29 4.19
N GLU A 16 7.85 3.38 3.43
CA GLU A 16 6.71 4.29 3.38
C GLU A 16 5.48 3.61 2.78
N VAL A 17 5.68 2.77 1.78
CA VAL A 17 4.59 2.02 1.19
C VAL A 17 3.99 1.06 2.21
N PHE A 18 4.85 0.37 2.94
CA PHE A 18 4.38 -0.54 3.98
C PHE A 18 3.57 0.21 5.03
N GLU A 19 4.09 1.36 5.47
CA GLU A 19 3.39 2.12 6.50
C GLU A 19 2.04 2.59 6.01
N LEU A 20 1.95 3.01 4.77
CA LEU A 20 0.69 3.44 4.19
C LEU A 20 -0.32 2.30 4.15
N ILE A 21 0.13 1.15 3.67
CA ILE A 21 -0.74 -0.02 3.58
C ILE A 21 -1.17 -0.45 4.98
N ARG A 22 -0.22 -0.50 5.92
CA ARG A 22 -0.51 -0.89 7.28
C ARG A 22 -1.56 0.03 7.91
N ASP A 23 -1.38 1.33 7.73
CA ASP A 23 -2.30 2.29 8.34
C ASP A 23 -3.69 2.17 7.76
N ARG A 24 -3.79 1.97 6.44
CA ARG A 24 -5.10 1.81 5.83
C ARG A 24 -5.77 0.52 6.27
N LEU A 25 -5.00 -0.58 6.35
CA LEU A 25 -5.53 -1.84 6.82
C LEU A 25 -5.98 -1.76 8.27
N SER A 26 -5.20 -1.06 9.08
CA SER A 26 -5.54 -0.87 10.48
C SER A 26 -6.93 -0.23 10.61
N ASP A 27 -7.20 0.78 9.80
CA ASP A 27 -8.49 1.44 9.81
C ASP A 27 -9.59 0.53 9.29
N ILE A 28 -9.33 -0.16 8.20
CA ILE A 28 -10.34 -1.00 7.56
C ILE A 28 -10.72 -2.18 8.44
N LEU A 29 -9.71 -2.81 9.04
CA LEU A 29 -9.93 -4.01 9.85
C LEU A 29 -10.18 -3.69 11.31
N GLU A 30 -10.01 -2.43 11.71
CA GLU A 30 -10.21 -1.98 13.08
C GLU A 30 -9.32 -2.73 14.05
N ILE A 31 -8.06 -2.85 13.68
CA ILE A 31 -7.04 -3.47 14.54
C ILE A 31 -5.87 -2.50 14.70
N GLU A 32 -4.99 -2.81 15.63
CA GLU A 32 -3.85 -1.95 15.89
C GLU A 32 -2.82 -2.10 14.77
N PRO A 33 -2.19 -1.00 14.35
CA PRO A 33 -1.16 -1.11 13.32
C PRO A 33 -0.04 -2.07 13.72
N ASP A 34 0.28 -2.15 14.99
CA ASP A 34 1.35 -3.02 15.47
C ASP A 34 1.06 -4.49 15.21
N GLN A 35 -0.18 -4.83 14.96
CA GLN A 35 -0.56 -6.21 14.71
C GLN A 35 -0.36 -6.63 13.27
N ILE A 36 -0.01 -5.68 12.41
CA ILE A 36 0.14 -5.94 10.98
C ILE A 36 1.60 -6.00 10.61
N ARG A 37 2.02 -7.10 10.01
CA ARG A 37 3.41 -7.32 9.59
C ARG A 37 3.46 -7.66 8.11
N GLU A 38 4.62 -7.47 7.52
CA GLU A 38 4.77 -7.74 6.09
C GLU A 38 4.49 -9.19 5.73
N GLY A 39 4.85 -10.10 6.62
CA GLY A 39 4.65 -11.51 6.35
C GLY A 39 3.24 -12.00 6.55
N ASP A 40 2.36 -11.17 7.03
CA ASP A 40 0.99 -11.60 7.32
C ASP A 40 0.21 -11.85 6.03
N SER A 41 -0.56 -12.93 6.05
CA SER A 41 -1.47 -13.23 4.96
C SER A 41 -2.76 -12.46 5.20
N PHE A 42 -3.30 -11.86 4.15
CA PHE A 42 -4.54 -11.12 4.28
C PHE A 42 -5.67 -12.01 4.78
N ALA A 43 -5.78 -13.20 4.21
CA ALA A 43 -6.89 -14.08 4.56
C ALA A 43 -6.63 -14.84 5.86
N ASP A 44 -5.42 -15.37 6.01
CA ASP A 44 -5.14 -16.28 7.13
C ASP A 44 -4.78 -15.55 8.41
N ASP A 45 -3.96 -14.51 8.31
CA ASP A 45 -3.48 -13.84 9.50
C ASP A 45 -4.30 -12.62 9.88
N LEU A 46 -4.81 -11.90 8.91
CA LEU A 46 -5.54 -10.68 9.16
C LEU A 46 -7.04 -10.85 8.98
N ASP A 47 -7.47 -11.99 8.47
CA ASP A 47 -8.88 -12.26 8.24
C ASP A 47 -9.52 -11.18 7.38
N ALA A 48 -8.77 -10.67 6.43
CA ALA A 48 -9.26 -9.65 5.52
C ALA A 48 -9.91 -10.33 4.33
N ASP A 49 -11.19 -10.03 4.12
CA ASP A 49 -11.91 -10.62 3.00
C ASP A 49 -11.74 -9.76 1.74
N SER A 50 -12.42 -10.18 0.68
CA SER A 50 -12.31 -9.48 -0.60
C SER A 50 -12.75 -8.03 -0.51
N LEU A 51 -13.78 -7.76 0.27
CA LEU A 51 -14.27 -6.41 0.42
C LEU A 51 -13.22 -5.53 1.10
N ALA A 52 -12.56 -6.06 2.13
CA ALA A 52 -11.52 -5.31 2.80
C ALA A 52 -10.38 -4.98 1.85
N LEU A 53 -10.02 -5.92 0.98
CA LEU A 53 -8.96 -5.69 0.01
C LEU A 53 -9.37 -4.64 -1.00
N ILE A 54 -10.63 -4.66 -1.42
CA ILE A 54 -11.12 -3.65 -2.36
C ILE A 54 -11.07 -2.28 -1.72
N GLU A 55 -11.47 -2.18 -0.46
CA GLU A 55 -11.40 -0.91 0.26
C GLU A 55 -9.96 -0.42 0.39
N LEU A 56 -9.05 -1.35 0.64
CA LEU A 56 -7.63 -1.01 0.72
C LEU A 56 -7.14 -0.46 -0.62
N VAL A 57 -7.50 -1.12 -1.71
CA VAL A 57 -7.08 -0.71 -3.04
C VAL A 57 -7.59 0.71 -3.33
N GLU A 58 -8.85 0.95 -3.03
CA GLU A 58 -9.42 2.27 -3.27
C GLU A 58 -8.72 3.34 -2.44
N ALA A 59 -8.40 3.03 -1.19
CA ALA A 59 -7.69 3.97 -0.35
C ALA A 59 -6.30 4.26 -0.88
N LEU A 60 -5.61 3.22 -1.37
CA LEU A 60 -4.27 3.40 -1.91
C LEU A 60 -4.30 4.20 -3.20
N GLU A 61 -5.27 3.94 -4.05
CA GLU A 61 -5.39 4.70 -5.29
C GLU A 61 -5.61 6.18 -4.99
N GLU A 62 -6.42 6.47 -3.99
CA GLU A 62 -6.69 7.85 -3.63
C GLU A 62 -5.46 8.51 -3.03
N GLU A 63 -4.79 7.81 -2.11
CA GLU A 63 -3.62 8.36 -1.45
C GLU A 63 -2.47 8.58 -2.41
N LEU A 64 -2.26 7.66 -3.33
CA LEU A 64 -1.12 7.71 -4.22
C LEU A 64 -1.40 8.48 -5.50
N ALA A 65 -2.66 8.85 -5.74
CA ALA A 65 -2.98 9.64 -6.92
C ALA A 65 -2.26 10.98 -6.92
N GLU A 66 -1.98 11.51 -5.75
CA GLU A 66 -1.27 12.77 -5.64
C GLU A 66 0.20 12.64 -6.00
N ARG A 67 0.75 11.43 -5.84
CA ARG A 67 2.15 11.19 -6.10
C ARG A 67 2.40 10.61 -7.47
N THR A 68 1.47 9.80 -7.95
CA THR A 68 1.65 9.08 -9.20
C THR A 68 0.37 9.19 -10.01
N ILE A 69 0.45 9.89 -11.12
CA ILE A 69 -0.71 10.05 -11.98
C ILE A 69 -1.07 8.73 -12.60
N GLY A 70 -2.35 8.37 -12.47
CA GLY A 70 -2.84 7.15 -13.10
C GLY A 70 -2.54 5.88 -12.33
N PHE A 71 -2.18 6.00 -11.06
CA PHE A 71 -1.92 4.81 -10.27
C PHE A 71 -3.22 4.01 -10.12
N ARG A 72 -3.18 2.79 -10.56
CA ARG A 72 -4.33 1.89 -10.50
C ARG A 72 -3.87 0.49 -10.16
N ILE A 73 -4.71 -0.24 -9.44
CA ILE A 73 -4.46 -1.64 -9.15
C ILE A 73 -5.54 -2.44 -9.86
N GLU A 74 -5.12 -3.31 -10.76
CA GLU A 74 -6.07 -4.09 -11.55
C GLU A 74 -6.67 -5.22 -10.72
N ASP A 75 -7.92 -5.55 -11.01
CA ASP A 75 -8.57 -6.65 -10.30
C ASP A 75 -7.81 -7.95 -10.44
N GLU A 76 -7.22 -8.17 -11.61
CA GLU A 76 -6.45 -9.38 -11.83
C GLU A 76 -5.24 -9.45 -10.91
N ASP A 77 -4.59 -8.30 -10.74
CA ASP A 77 -3.41 -8.25 -9.87
C ASP A 77 -3.81 -8.39 -8.43
N LEU A 78 -4.99 -7.90 -8.07
CA LEU A 78 -5.46 -8.00 -6.71
C LEU A 78 -5.55 -9.45 -6.26
N GLN A 79 -5.91 -10.34 -7.16
CA GLN A 79 -6.01 -11.75 -6.82
C GLN A 79 -4.67 -12.36 -6.47
N ASP A 80 -3.59 -11.75 -6.93
CA ASP A 80 -2.25 -12.23 -6.63
C ASP A 80 -1.71 -11.69 -5.31
N LEU A 81 -2.38 -10.71 -4.74
CA LEU A 81 -1.90 -10.08 -3.50
C LEU A 81 -2.42 -10.88 -2.31
N LYS A 82 -1.59 -11.81 -1.85
CA LYS A 82 -2.00 -12.71 -0.77
C LYS A 82 -1.46 -12.32 0.59
N SER A 83 -0.39 -11.56 0.61
CA SER A 83 0.20 -11.11 1.86
C SER A 83 0.43 -9.61 1.81
N VAL A 84 0.69 -9.04 2.99
CA VAL A 84 1.01 -7.61 3.06
C VAL A 84 2.24 -7.32 2.22
N ARG A 85 3.23 -8.20 2.26
CA ARG A 85 4.45 -8.01 1.47
C ARG A 85 4.14 -7.97 -0.02
N ASP A 86 3.25 -8.84 -0.48
CA ASP A 86 2.88 -8.83 -1.90
C ASP A 86 2.32 -7.47 -2.30
N ALA A 87 1.46 -6.91 -1.45
CA ALA A 87 0.87 -5.61 -1.74
C ALA A 87 1.93 -4.51 -1.70
N VAL A 88 2.84 -4.59 -0.74
CA VAL A 88 3.91 -3.59 -0.64
C VAL A 88 4.78 -3.63 -1.89
N ASP A 89 5.17 -4.83 -2.30
CA ASP A 89 6.02 -4.97 -3.49
C ASP A 89 5.31 -4.46 -4.74
N TYR A 90 4.05 -4.81 -4.88
CA TYR A 90 3.26 -4.40 -6.04
C TYR A 90 3.17 -2.88 -6.12
N VAL A 91 2.79 -2.25 -5.01
CA VAL A 91 2.62 -0.80 -4.99
C VAL A 91 3.97 -0.11 -5.20
N TYR A 92 5.00 -0.61 -4.54
CA TYR A 92 6.31 -0.02 -4.65
C TYR A 92 6.81 -0.04 -6.09
N GLU A 93 6.61 -1.15 -6.78
CA GLU A 93 7.04 -1.26 -8.17
C GLU A 93 6.26 -0.30 -9.05
N LYS A 94 4.96 -0.20 -8.82
CA LYS A 94 4.13 0.68 -9.64
C LYS A 94 4.49 2.14 -9.44
N VAL A 95 4.66 2.55 -8.20
CA VAL A 95 4.99 3.94 -7.89
C VAL A 95 6.41 4.26 -8.33
N GLY A 96 7.33 3.35 -8.06
CA GLY A 96 8.71 3.57 -8.44
C GLY A 96 8.91 3.59 -9.93
N ALA A 97 8.24 2.69 -10.64
CA ALA A 97 8.38 2.62 -12.08
C ALA A 97 7.75 3.83 -12.76
N GLY A 98 6.75 4.42 -12.12
CA GLY A 98 6.08 5.57 -12.69
C GLY A 98 6.80 6.88 -12.49
N SER A 99 7.89 6.86 -11.75
CA SER A 99 8.62 8.09 -11.43
C SER A 99 9.47 8.59 -12.57
#